data_dcf2500855fb10103c1f70723142d991
#
_entry.id   dcf2500855fb10103c1f70723142d991
#
_cell.length_a   1.000
_cell.length_b   1.000
_cell.length_c   1.000
_cell.angle_alpha   90.00
_cell.angle_beta   90.00
_cell.angle_gamma   90.00
#
_symmetry.space_group_name_H-M   'P 1'
#
loop_
_entity.id
_entity.type
_entity.pdbx_description
1 polymer ?
#
loop_
_entity_poly.entity_id
_entity_poly.type
_entity_poly.pdbx_seq_one_letter_code
_entity_poly.pdbx_strand_id
1 'polypeptide(L)'
;MGRILIHACCAHCLGKTLAGLSNEPEPMLPVVFWGNPNIHPLIEWRRRLKAVKMLAERAGLPLIADETYGLLEFCRAVHGHEAVPDRCARCYALRLNRAAEVARENGCDVFTSTLATSRHQ
;
A
#
# COMPACT_ATOMS: atom_id res chain seq x y z
N MET A 1 -19.75 11.42 -4.14
CA MET A 1 -18.97 10.18 -4.32
C MET A 1 -17.85 10.12 -3.31
N GLY A 2 -17.73 9.03 -2.59
CA GLY A 2 -16.71 8.85 -1.55
C GLY A 2 -15.32 8.59 -2.14
N ARG A 3 -14.31 8.68 -1.29
CA ARG A 3 -12.92 8.39 -1.64
C ARG A 3 -12.45 7.12 -0.92
N ILE A 4 -11.70 6.29 -1.63
CA ILE A 4 -11.07 5.11 -1.07
C ILE A 4 -9.55 5.21 -1.21
N LEU A 5 -8.83 5.03 -0.10
CA LEU A 5 -7.38 4.94 -0.14
C LEU A 5 -6.97 3.50 -0.42
N ILE A 6 -6.10 3.30 -1.40
CA ILE A 6 -5.58 1.98 -1.75
C ILE A 6 -4.09 1.94 -1.41
N HIS A 7 -3.73 1.21 -0.36
CA HIS A 7 -2.35 0.93 -0.02
C HIS A 7 -1.78 -0.06 -1.04
N ALA A 8 -0.78 0.36 -1.81
CA ALA A 8 -0.22 -0.44 -2.90
C ALA A 8 1.17 -0.95 -2.55
N CYS A 9 1.39 -2.26 -2.69
CA CYS A 9 2.70 -2.88 -2.52
C CYS A 9 3.37 -3.19 -3.85
N CYS A 10 2.63 -3.25 -4.94
CA CYS A 10 3.17 -3.42 -6.30
C CYS A 10 2.12 -3.04 -7.34
N ALA A 11 2.58 -2.77 -8.57
CA ALA A 11 1.67 -2.35 -9.64
C ALA A 11 0.68 -3.45 -10.06
N HIS A 12 1.13 -4.70 -10.08
CA HIS A 12 0.27 -5.83 -10.48
C HIS A 12 -0.95 -5.97 -9.56
N CYS A 13 -0.73 -5.98 -8.25
CA CYS A 13 -1.82 -6.09 -7.28
C CYS A 13 -2.71 -4.84 -7.28
N LEU A 14 -2.11 -3.66 -7.49
CA LEU A 14 -2.87 -2.42 -7.62
C LEU A 14 -3.81 -2.49 -8.82
N GLY A 15 -3.33 -2.97 -9.96
CA GLY A 15 -4.15 -3.15 -11.16
C GLY A 15 -5.36 -4.05 -10.91
N LYS A 16 -5.17 -5.16 -10.21
CA LYS A 16 -6.26 -6.07 -9.84
C LYS A 16 -7.29 -5.40 -8.94
N THR A 17 -6.82 -4.64 -7.95
CA THR A 17 -7.71 -3.92 -7.03
C THR A 17 -8.52 -2.86 -7.77
N LEU A 18 -7.90 -2.10 -8.67
CA LEU A 18 -8.59 -1.10 -9.48
C LEU A 18 -9.65 -1.73 -10.38
N ALA A 19 -9.33 -2.87 -11.01
CA ALA A 19 -10.30 -3.59 -11.84
C ALA A 19 -11.50 -4.06 -11.03
N GLY A 20 -11.28 -4.55 -9.81
CA GLY A 20 -12.37 -4.94 -8.91
C GLY A 20 -13.26 -3.78 -8.51
N LEU A 21 -12.66 -2.62 -8.20
CA LEU A 21 -13.42 -1.44 -7.80
C LEU A 21 -14.27 -0.87 -8.94
N SER A 22 -13.80 -0.98 -10.18
CA SER A 22 -14.56 -0.46 -11.33
C SER A 22 -15.85 -1.23 -11.59
N ASN A 23 -16.00 -2.43 -11.01
CA ASN A 23 -17.19 -3.26 -11.14
C ASN A 23 -18.19 -3.07 -9.99
N GLU A 24 -17.87 -2.20 -9.03
CA GLU A 24 -18.78 -1.94 -7.92
C GLU A 24 -19.96 -1.08 -8.34
N PRO A 25 -21.19 -1.35 -7.82
CA PRO A 25 -22.37 -0.55 -8.17
C PRO A 25 -22.29 0.89 -7.69
N GLU A 26 -21.56 1.15 -6.61
CA GLU A 26 -21.33 2.50 -6.09
C GLU A 26 -19.82 2.78 -6.10
N PRO A 27 -19.27 3.19 -7.26
CA PRO A 27 -17.84 3.40 -7.36
C PRO A 27 -17.36 4.56 -6.50
N MET A 28 -16.17 4.38 -5.90
CA MET A 28 -15.49 5.40 -5.11
C MET A 28 -14.29 5.91 -5.89
N LEU A 29 -13.89 7.16 -5.62
CA LEU A 29 -12.71 7.75 -6.23
C LEU A 29 -11.45 7.18 -5.57
N PRO A 30 -10.59 6.46 -6.30
CA PRO A 30 -9.39 5.88 -5.70
C PRO A 30 -8.29 6.92 -5.50
N VAL A 31 -7.61 6.81 -4.36
CA VAL A 31 -6.36 7.52 -4.07
C VAL A 31 -5.33 6.45 -3.73
N VAL A 32 -4.22 6.43 -4.44
CA VAL A 32 -3.18 5.43 -4.24
C VAL A 32 -2.20 5.90 -3.17
N PHE A 33 -1.88 5.02 -2.22
CA PHE A 33 -0.87 5.29 -1.20
C PHE A 33 0.26 4.26 -1.31
N TRP A 34 1.48 4.76 -1.40
CA TRP A 34 2.70 3.96 -1.34
C TRP A 34 3.41 4.23 0.00
N GLY A 35 3.48 3.22 0.86
CA GLY A 35 4.21 3.30 2.12
C GLY A 35 4.58 1.88 2.52
N ASN A 36 5.78 1.44 2.12
CA ASN A 36 6.20 0.04 2.26
C ASN A 36 7.60 -0.05 2.88
N PRO A 37 7.72 0.14 4.19
CA PRO A 37 9.02 0.05 4.87
C PRO A 37 9.60 -1.36 4.89
N ASN A 38 8.81 -2.35 4.51
CA ASN A 38 9.17 -3.77 4.52
C ASN A 38 9.82 -4.25 3.23
N ILE A 39 9.86 -3.43 2.16
CA ILE A 39 10.39 -3.84 0.87
C ILE A 39 11.89 -3.60 0.83
N HIS A 40 12.65 -4.67 0.63
CA HIS A 40 14.11 -4.68 0.58
C HIS A 40 14.58 -5.64 -0.50
N PRO A 41 15.74 -5.46 -1.10
CA PRO A 41 16.67 -4.35 -0.95
C PRO A 41 16.21 -3.06 -1.65
N LEU A 42 17.02 -2.01 -1.57
CA LEU A 42 16.69 -0.69 -2.12
C LEU A 42 16.35 -0.73 -3.62
N ILE A 43 17.05 -1.56 -4.39
CA ILE A 43 16.79 -1.70 -5.84
C ILE A 43 15.35 -2.20 -6.08
N GLU A 44 14.91 -3.19 -5.32
CA GLU A 44 13.55 -3.73 -5.42
C GLU A 44 12.52 -2.69 -5.00
N TRP A 45 12.79 -1.96 -3.91
CA TRP A 45 11.91 -0.89 -3.43
C TRP A 45 11.73 0.19 -4.50
N ARG A 46 12.82 0.64 -5.12
CA ARG A 46 12.78 1.65 -6.18
C ARG A 46 12.02 1.16 -7.41
N ARG A 47 12.23 -0.08 -7.79
CA ARG A 47 11.58 -0.69 -8.96
C ARG A 47 10.08 -0.73 -8.78
N ARG A 48 9.61 -1.17 -7.62
CA ARG A 48 8.19 -1.27 -7.31
C ARG A 48 7.53 0.11 -7.22
N LEU A 49 8.20 1.07 -6.58
CA LEU A 49 7.70 2.44 -6.50
C LEU A 49 7.55 3.06 -7.89
N LYS A 50 8.53 2.88 -8.76
CA LYS A 50 8.47 3.37 -10.13
C LYS A 50 7.28 2.79 -10.88
N ALA A 51 7.06 1.48 -10.77
CA ALA A 51 5.94 0.81 -11.45
C ALA A 51 4.59 1.32 -10.94
N VAL A 52 4.44 1.53 -9.63
CA VAL A 52 3.22 2.08 -9.04
C VAL A 52 2.99 3.51 -9.51
N LYS A 53 4.03 4.34 -9.57
CA LYS A 53 3.93 5.71 -10.08
C LYS A 53 3.44 5.72 -11.53
N MET A 54 3.99 4.86 -12.38
CA MET A 54 3.58 4.76 -13.78
C MET A 54 2.13 4.34 -13.93
N LEU A 55 1.68 3.37 -13.15
CA LEU A 55 0.30 2.91 -13.21
C LEU A 55 -0.68 3.99 -12.73
N ALA A 56 -0.37 4.65 -11.63
CA ALA A 56 -1.21 5.73 -11.10
C ALA A 56 -1.32 6.88 -12.10
N GLU A 57 -0.21 7.25 -12.75
CA GLU A 57 -0.20 8.28 -13.77
C GLU A 57 -1.06 7.91 -14.97
N ARG A 58 -0.93 6.69 -15.48
CA ARG A 58 -1.73 6.20 -16.61
C ARG A 58 -3.21 6.14 -16.28
N ALA A 59 -3.56 5.79 -15.07
CA ALA A 59 -4.94 5.73 -14.62
C ALA A 59 -5.50 7.10 -14.22
N GLY A 60 -4.67 8.14 -14.20
CA GLY A 60 -5.10 9.49 -13.80
C GLY A 60 -5.44 9.60 -12.32
N LEU A 61 -4.80 8.80 -11.46
CA LEU A 61 -5.10 8.75 -10.03
C LEU A 61 -4.09 9.54 -9.21
N PRO A 62 -4.55 10.21 -8.14
CA PRO A 62 -3.62 10.82 -7.20
C PRO A 62 -2.80 9.74 -6.48
N LEU A 63 -1.53 10.02 -6.28
CA LEU A 63 -0.60 9.14 -5.58
C LEU A 63 0.02 9.90 -4.42
N ILE A 64 -0.10 9.34 -3.22
CA ILE A 64 0.58 9.80 -2.02
C ILE A 64 1.70 8.80 -1.76
N ALA A 65 2.95 9.22 -1.90
CA ALA A 65 4.08 8.32 -1.76
C ALA A 65 4.98 8.74 -0.61
N ASP A 66 5.22 7.81 0.32
CA ASP A 66 6.29 7.93 1.29
C ASP A 66 7.54 7.34 0.64
N GLU A 67 8.42 8.22 0.18
CA GLU A 67 9.61 7.83 -0.57
C GLU A 67 10.83 7.59 0.33
N THR A 68 10.62 7.54 1.64
CA THR A 68 11.68 7.18 2.58
C THR A 68 11.90 5.67 2.54
N TYR A 69 13.14 5.25 2.32
CA TYR A 69 13.50 3.83 2.39
C TYR A 69 13.47 3.38 3.85
N GLY A 70 12.49 2.53 4.20
CA GLY A 70 12.08 2.27 5.56
C GLY A 70 12.77 1.11 6.28
N LEU A 71 14.02 0.75 5.91
CA LEU A 71 14.70 -0.41 6.53
C LEU A 71 14.77 -0.29 8.06
N LEU A 72 15.18 0.87 8.57
CA LEU A 72 15.32 1.06 10.00
C LEU A 72 13.97 0.98 10.72
N GLU A 73 12.95 1.61 10.16
CA GLU A 73 11.59 1.57 10.70
C GLU A 73 11.07 0.14 10.76
N PHE A 74 11.26 -0.62 9.69
CA PHE A 74 10.85 -2.01 9.62
C PHE A 74 11.58 -2.86 10.67
N CYS A 75 12.90 -2.72 10.77
CA CYS A 75 13.68 -3.46 11.74
C CYS A 75 13.25 -3.18 13.18
N ARG A 76 12.94 -1.94 13.48
CA ARG A 76 12.42 -1.55 14.81
C ARG A 76 11.05 -2.16 15.09
N ALA A 77 10.17 -2.16 14.10
CA ALA A 77 8.81 -2.68 14.24
C ALA A 77 8.79 -4.19 14.51
N VAL A 78 9.74 -4.94 13.94
CA VAL A 78 9.80 -6.40 14.11
C VAL A 78 10.82 -6.86 15.15
N HIS A 79 11.49 -5.94 15.82
CA HIS A 79 12.50 -6.27 16.82
C HIS A 79 11.91 -7.18 17.93
N GLY A 80 12.54 -8.32 18.17
CA GLY A 80 12.02 -9.32 19.09
C GLY A 80 10.92 -10.20 18.52
N HIS A 81 10.47 -9.96 17.30
CA HIS A 81 9.37 -10.66 16.64
C HIS A 81 9.75 -11.10 15.22
N GLU A 82 10.99 -11.50 15.02
CA GLU A 82 11.54 -11.77 13.68
C GLU A 82 11.03 -13.08 13.07
N ALA A 83 10.51 -13.99 13.88
CA ALA A 83 10.01 -15.28 13.40
C ALA A 83 8.63 -15.14 12.75
N VAL A 84 8.40 -15.85 11.65
CA VAL A 84 7.08 -15.98 11.03
C VAL A 84 6.22 -16.91 11.92
N PRO A 85 4.94 -16.62 12.23
CA PRO A 85 4.10 -15.56 11.64
C PRO A 85 4.12 -14.21 12.38
N ASP A 86 4.79 -14.10 13.52
CA ASP A 86 4.80 -12.89 14.34
C ASP A 86 5.36 -11.69 13.58
N ARG A 87 6.45 -11.89 12.85
CA ARG A 87 7.04 -10.86 11.98
C ARG A 87 6.03 -10.33 10.97
N CYS A 88 5.26 -11.23 10.33
CA CYS A 88 4.26 -10.85 9.33
C CYS A 88 3.14 -10.03 9.95
N ALA A 89 2.67 -10.40 11.13
CA ALA A 89 1.63 -9.65 11.85
C ALA A 89 2.10 -8.23 12.18
N ARG A 90 3.34 -8.07 12.65
CA ARG A 90 3.93 -6.77 12.94
C ARG A 90 4.10 -5.92 11.69
N CYS A 91 4.55 -6.54 10.60
CA CYS A 91 4.72 -5.88 9.31
C CYS A 91 3.37 -5.38 8.76
N TYR A 92 2.33 -6.19 8.81
CA TYR A 92 1.00 -5.80 8.36
C TYR A 92 0.44 -4.67 9.21
N ALA A 93 0.57 -4.76 10.54
CA ALA A 93 0.11 -3.73 11.45
C ALA A 93 0.78 -2.38 11.15
N LEU A 94 2.09 -2.37 10.93
CA LEU A 94 2.83 -1.16 10.59
C LEU A 94 2.28 -0.50 9.32
N ARG A 95 2.08 -1.28 8.26
CA ARG A 95 1.61 -0.76 6.98
C ARG A 95 0.14 -0.33 7.02
N LEU A 96 -0.72 -1.14 7.63
CA LEU A 96 -2.15 -0.84 7.67
C LEU A 96 -2.47 0.33 8.60
N ASN A 97 -1.77 0.46 9.72
CA ASN A 97 -1.93 1.61 10.60
C ASN A 97 -1.52 2.91 9.89
N ARG A 98 -0.44 2.87 9.12
CA ARG A 98 -0.01 4.03 8.34
C ARG A 98 -1.04 4.37 7.25
N ALA A 99 -1.58 3.38 6.57
CA ALA A 99 -2.61 3.58 5.56
C ALA A 99 -3.87 4.22 6.17
N ALA A 100 -4.29 3.77 7.35
CA ALA A 100 -5.44 4.34 8.04
C ALA A 100 -5.22 5.81 8.41
N GLU A 101 -4.01 6.15 8.90
CA GLU A 101 -3.65 7.54 9.22
C GLU A 101 -3.69 8.43 7.97
N VAL A 102 -3.10 7.98 6.88
CA VAL A 102 -3.06 8.72 5.62
C VAL A 102 -4.47 8.90 5.05
N ALA A 103 -5.30 7.87 5.13
CA ALA A 103 -6.69 7.95 4.69
C ALA A 103 -7.45 9.04 5.45
N ARG A 104 -7.29 9.08 6.76
CA ARG A 104 -7.94 10.09 7.59
C ARG A 104 -7.46 11.49 7.28
N GLU A 105 -6.13 11.66 7.12
CA GLU A 105 -5.52 12.95 6.81
C GLU A 105 -5.95 13.51 5.45
N ASN A 106 -6.32 12.64 4.51
CA ASN A 106 -6.68 13.01 3.15
C ASN A 106 -8.18 12.93 2.86
N GLY A 107 -9.01 12.79 3.89
CA GLY A 107 -10.46 12.81 3.74
C GLY A 107 -11.02 11.60 3.02
N CYS A 108 -10.35 10.45 3.09
CA CYS A 108 -10.84 9.21 2.52
C CYS A 108 -11.83 8.54 3.49
N ASP A 109 -12.96 8.08 2.98
CA ASP A 109 -14.02 7.47 3.79
C ASP A 109 -13.65 6.06 4.24
N VAL A 110 -12.91 5.34 3.40
CA VAL A 110 -12.46 3.97 3.66
C VAL A 110 -11.04 3.78 3.12
N PHE A 111 -10.39 2.70 3.53
CA PHE A 111 -9.13 2.30 2.92
C PHE A 111 -9.10 0.78 2.72
N THR A 112 -8.28 0.36 1.77
CA THR A 112 -8.00 -1.05 1.53
C THR A 112 -6.52 -1.22 1.22
N SER A 113 -6.07 -2.45 1.08
CA SER A 113 -4.69 -2.76 0.74
C SER A 113 -4.65 -3.84 -0.33
N THR A 114 -3.68 -3.75 -1.23
CA THR A 114 -3.41 -4.79 -2.22
C THR A 114 -2.96 -6.10 -1.57
N LEU A 115 -2.66 -6.10 -0.27
CA LEU A 115 -2.38 -7.32 0.49
C LEU A 115 -3.52 -8.32 0.39
N ALA A 116 -4.77 -7.85 0.29
CA ALA A 116 -5.95 -8.71 0.18
C ALA A 116 -5.99 -9.49 -1.14
N THR A 117 -5.27 -9.06 -2.17
CA THR A 117 -5.25 -9.69 -3.49
C THR A 117 -4.00 -10.55 -3.73
N SER A 118 -3.03 -10.51 -2.83
CA SER A 118 -1.78 -11.24 -2.99
C SER A 118 -1.91 -12.68 -2.49
N ARG A 119 -1.43 -13.64 -3.30
CA ARG A 119 -1.41 -15.05 -2.91
C ARG A 119 -0.34 -15.39 -1.89
N HIS A 120 0.64 -14.51 -1.72
CA HIS A 120 1.83 -14.76 -0.90
C HIS A 120 1.76 -14.09 0.46
N GLN A 121 0.61 -13.57 0.83
CA GLN A 121 0.46 -12.80 2.06
C GLN A 121 -0.76 -13.18 2.89
#